data_3ede74cd00bf7e0f2f0df2da56140883
#
_entry.id   3ede74cd00bf7e0f2f0df2da56140883
#
_cell.length_a   1.000
_cell.length_b   1.000
_cell.length_c   1.000
_cell.angle_alpha   90.00
_cell.angle_beta   90.00
_cell.angle_gamma   90.00
#
_symmetry.space_group_name_H-M   'P 1'
#
loop_
_entity.id
_entity.type
_entity.pdbx_description
1 polymer ?
#
loop_
_entity_poly.entity_id
_entity_poly.type
_entity_poly.pdbx_seq_one_letter_code
_entity_poly.pdbx_strand_id
1 'polypeptide(L)'
;ALCALGTFAFSALDGTARMIRTTLNTYYEENNLADFWITLPTANRSALEKVAALPDVKEVCARASTDLDTTLPGDVSVSVTVYDGEMTINKPLLREGELLEANDPRGCLVEERFAQSKGLSLGDRLTVKLNGQQYPFTIRGIVVSPEYIVVTDGMAANPDQYGFILVNSCAIPELPLTQIVATMADGTQSDAVQAEIESVLPDALVVDRTAHMSTARANNDAQMFENMTLIFPVLAYAVAALIVMTTLSR
;
A
#
# COMPACT_ATOMS: atom_id res chain seq x y z
N ALA A 1 26.57 -25.50 -23.55
CA ALA A 1 25.38 -25.77 -22.74
C ALA A 1 25.28 -24.84 -21.51
N LEU A 2 26.30 -24.81 -20.60
CA LEU A 2 26.29 -24.02 -19.35
C LEU A 2 26.22 -22.50 -19.59
N CYS A 3 26.98 -21.98 -20.57
CA CYS A 3 26.90 -20.56 -20.94
C CYS A 3 25.50 -20.17 -21.46
N ALA A 4 24.88 -21.03 -22.29
CA ALA A 4 23.53 -20.80 -22.79
C ALA A 4 22.49 -20.81 -21.64
N LEU A 5 22.67 -21.71 -20.65
CA LEU A 5 21.81 -21.74 -19.46
C LEU A 5 21.97 -20.48 -18.60
N GLY A 6 23.21 -20.01 -18.42
CA GLY A 6 23.50 -18.76 -17.70
C GLY A 6 22.88 -17.53 -18.37
N THR A 7 23.01 -17.42 -19.70
CA THR A 7 22.40 -16.33 -20.47
C THR A 7 20.86 -16.38 -20.43
N PHE A 8 20.28 -17.57 -20.54
CA PHE A 8 18.83 -17.76 -20.44
C PHE A 8 18.31 -17.37 -19.06
N ALA A 9 18.97 -17.84 -18.00
CA ALA A 9 18.58 -17.50 -16.62
C ALA A 9 18.67 -15.99 -16.36
N PHE A 10 19.75 -15.34 -16.84
CA PHE A 10 19.89 -13.90 -16.76
C PHE A 10 18.73 -13.17 -17.46
N SER A 11 18.47 -13.50 -18.73
CA SER A 11 17.41 -12.84 -19.50
C SER A 11 16.02 -13.05 -18.90
N ALA A 12 15.75 -14.24 -18.37
CA ALA A 12 14.46 -14.55 -17.73
C ALA A 12 14.28 -13.76 -16.44
N LEU A 13 15.30 -13.72 -15.57
CA LEU A 13 15.24 -12.98 -14.30
C LEU A 13 15.18 -11.46 -14.52
N ASP A 14 16.00 -10.91 -15.41
CA ASP A 14 16.00 -9.48 -15.75
C ASP A 14 14.65 -9.04 -16.35
N GLY A 15 14.10 -9.83 -17.28
CA GLY A 15 12.76 -9.59 -17.82
C GLY A 15 11.67 -9.61 -16.75
N THR A 16 11.74 -10.55 -15.81
CA THR A 16 10.78 -10.65 -14.69
C THR A 16 10.90 -9.45 -13.75
N ALA A 17 12.11 -9.05 -13.36
CA ALA A 17 12.34 -7.91 -12.49
C ALA A 17 11.79 -6.60 -13.10
N ARG A 18 12.07 -6.37 -14.39
CA ARG A 18 11.52 -5.20 -15.12
C ARG A 18 9.99 -5.23 -15.21
N MET A 19 9.42 -6.40 -15.49
CA MET A 19 7.96 -6.57 -15.57
C MET A 19 7.30 -6.26 -14.23
N ILE A 20 7.84 -6.76 -13.11
CA ILE A 20 7.33 -6.46 -11.76
C ILE A 20 7.35 -4.96 -11.51
N ARG A 21 8.49 -4.30 -11.75
CA ARG A 21 8.64 -2.85 -11.54
C ARG A 21 7.68 -2.04 -12.40
N THR A 22 7.57 -2.37 -13.69
CA THR A 22 6.65 -1.68 -14.60
C THR A 22 5.20 -1.87 -14.15
N THR A 23 4.81 -3.09 -13.79
CA THR A 23 3.46 -3.40 -13.32
C THR A 23 3.13 -2.64 -12.02
N LEU A 24 4.07 -2.59 -11.07
CA LEU A 24 3.89 -1.85 -9.82
C LEU A 24 3.72 -0.35 -10.08
N ASN A 25 4.58 0.24 -10.92
CA ASN A 25 4.51 1.67 -11.23
C ASN A 25 3.20 2.02 -11.93
N THR A 26 2.80 1.24 -12.95
CA THR A 26 1.50 1.43 -13.62
C THR A 26 0.35 1.32 -12.63
N TYR A 27 0.38 0.32 -11.73
CA TYR A 27 -0.64 0.14 -10.71
C TYR A 27 -0.73 1.33 -9.75
N TYR A 28 0.41 1.89 -9.34
CA TYR A 28 0.48 3.08 -8.49
C TYR A 28 -0.05 4.33 -9.19
N GLU A 29 0.30 4.52 -10.46
CA GLU A 29 -0.16 5.66 -11.26
C GLU A 29 -1.67 5.59 -11.52
N GLU A 30 -2.19 4.44 -11.96
CA GLU A 30 -3.62 4.25 -12.26
C GLU A 30 -4.50 4.42 -11.02
N ASN A 31 -3.99 4.07 -9.84
CA ASN A 31 -4.73 4.16 -8.59
C ASN A 31 -4.34 5.37 -7.74
N ASN A 32 -3.63 6.34 -8.34
CA ASN A 32 -3.25 7.61 -7.71
C ASN A 32 -2.67 7.42 -6.31
N LEU A 33 -1.61 6.58 -6.20
CA LEU A 33 -0.93 6.35 -4.92
C LEU A 33 -0.36 7.66 -4.40
N ALA A 34 -0.56 7.96 -3.12
CA ALA A 34 -0.02 9.13 -2.46
C ALA A 34 1.51 9.21 -2.59
N ASP A 35 2.03 10.44 -2.68
CA ASP A 35 3.47 10.73 -2.58
C ASP A 35 3.88 11.00 -1.14
N PHE A 36 2.95 11.53 -0.32
CA PHE A 36 3.19 11.87 1.08
C PHE A 36 2.07 11.41 1.99
N TRP A 37 2.47 10.90 3.17
CA TRP A 37 1.61 10.62 4.33
C TRP A 37 2.02 11.57 5.45
N ILE A 38 1.12 12.50 5.80
CA ILE A 38 1.34 13.58 6.74
C ILE A 38 0.50 13.28 7.97
N THR A 39 1.13 12.82 9.05
CA THR A 39 0.44 12.45 10.30
C THR A 39 0.47 13.62 11.26
N LEU A 40 -0.68 13.94 11.83
CA LEU A 40 -0.95 15.06 12.73
C LEU A 40 -1.80 14.59 13.92
N PRO A 41 -1.74 15.25 15.08
CA PRO A 41 -2.70 15.00 16.15
C PRO A 41 -4.15 15.18 15.71
N THR A 42 -4.40 16.12 14.79
CA THR A 42 -5.70 16.33 14.13
C THR A 42 -5.47 16.92 12.75
N ALA A 43 -5.91 16.24 11.72
CA ALA A 43 -5.91 16.71 10.32
C ALA A 43 -7.16 17.57 10.08
N ASN A 44 -7.17 18.79 10.64
CA ASN A 44 -8.28 19.71 10.50
C ASN A 44 -8.26 20.42 9.13
N ARG A 45 -9.35 21.12 8.81
CA ARG A 45 -9.51 21.85 7.55
C ARG A 45 -8.38 22.85 7.29
N SER A 46 -7.90 23.54 8.32
CA SER A 46 -6.81 24.50 8.17
C SER A 46 -5.49 23.85 7.79
N ALA A 47 -5.17 22.67 8.35
CA ALA A 47 -3.99 21.90 7.98
C ALA A 47 -4.10 21.41 6.53
N LEU A 48 -5.28 20.91 6.14
CA LEU A 48 -5.55 20.48 4.76
C LEU A 48 -5.37 21.63 3.76
N GLU A 49 -5.97 22.81 4.04
CA GLU A 49 -5.87 24.00 3.19
C GLU A 49 -4.42 24.52 3.06
N LYS A 50 -3.61 24.44 4.12
CA LYS A 50 -2.19 24.82 4.06
C LYS A 50 -1.38 23.92 3.12
N VAL A 51 -1.58 22.61 3.18
CA VAL A 51 -0.90 21.68 2.27
C VAL A 51 -1.42 21.84 0.85
N ALA A 52 -2.73 21.98 0.66
CA ALA A 52 -3.35 22.17 -0.66
C ALA A 52 -2.92 23.49 -1.35
N ALA A 53 -2.47 24.49 -0.58
CA ALA A 53 -2.00 25.78 -1.11
C ALA A 53 -0.54 25.73 -1.60
N LEU A 54 0.20 24.65 -1.35
CA LEU A 54 1.58 24.50 -1.83
C LEU A 54 1.59 24.32 -3.36
N PRO A 55 2.48 25.01 -4.08
CA PRO A 55 2.44 25.05 -5.55
C PRO A 55 2.70 23.70 -6.22
N ASP A 56 3.50 22.86 -5.57
CA ASP A 56 3.89 21.56 -6.08
C ASP A 56 3.04 20.39 -5.54
N VAL A 57 1.99 20.69 -4.78
CA VAL A 57 0.98 19.73 -4.34
C VAL A 57 -0.19 19.73 -5.31
N LYS A 58 -0.57 18.56 -5.81
CA LYS A 58 -1.63 18.38 -6.81
C LYS A 58 -2.98 18.10 -6.16
N GLU A 59 -3.02 17.15 -5.24
CA GLU A 59 -4.25 16.74 -4.53
C GLU A 59 -3.94 16.45 -3.08
N VAL A 60 -4.93 16.66 -2.20
CA VAL A 60 -4.86 16.32 -0.78
C VAL A 60 -6.16 15.68 -0.31
N CYS A 61 -6.06 14.73 0.60
CA CYS A 61 -7.22 14.10 1.23
C CYS A 61 -6.95 13.91 2.73
N ALA A 62 -7.91 14.29 3.57
CA ALA A 62 -7.85 14.03 5.01
C ALA A 62 -8.46 12.67 5.33
N ARG A 63 -7.82 11.91 6.22
CA ARG A 63 -8.26 10.60 6.63
C ARG A 63 -7.79 10.23 8.04
N ALA A 64 -8.26 9.10 8.54
CA ALA A 64 -7.68 8.40 9.68
C ALA A 64 -7.42 6.95 9.30
N SER A 65 -6.37 6.36 9.88
CA SER A 65 -6.14 4.92 9.81
C SER A 65 -5.79 4.41 11.21
N THR A 66 -6.49 3.38 11.66
CA THR A 66 -6.29 2.78 12.98
C THR A 66 -6.68 1.31 12.97
N ASP A 67 -6.01 0.53 13.79
CA ASP A 67 -6.32 -0.89 13.95
C ASP A 67 -7.44 -1.07 14.96
N LEU A 68 -8.48 -1.81 14.57
CA LEU A 68 -9.64 -2.10 15.41
C LEU A 68 -9.91 -3.60 15.43
N ASP A 69 -10.32 -4.10 16.59
CA ASP A 69 -10.79 -5.47 16.73
C ASP A 69 -12.13 -5.66 16.04
N THR A 70 -12.34 -6.85 15.51
CA THR A 70 -13.62 -7.25 14.95
C THR A 70 -14.42 -8.09 15.94
N THR A 71 -15.66 -8.43 15.58
CA THR A 71 -16.46 -9.46 16.28
C THR A 71 -16.29 -10.85 15.67
N LEU A 72 -15.44 -11.00 14.66
CA LEU A 72 -15.12 -12.30 14.06
C LEU A 72 -14.39 -13.20 15.07
N PRO A 73 -14.60 -14.52 15.02
CA PRO A 73 -13.89 -15.45 15.91
C PRO A 73 -12.39 -15.50 15.64
N GLY A 74 -11.57 -15.62 16.69
CA GLY A 74 -10.14 -15.88 16.59
C GLY A 74 -9.24 -14.63 16.69
N ASP A 75 -9.60 -13.64 17.52
CA ASP A 75 -8.80 -12.41 17.76
C ASP A 75 -8.41 -11.72 16.43
N VAL A 76 -9.42 -11.42 15.64
CA VAL A 76 -9.27 -10.83 14.32
C VAL A 76 -9.38 -9.31 14.42
N SER A 77 -8.37 -8.61 13.93
CA SER A 77 -8.34 -7.15 13.80
C SER A 77 -8.25 -6.72 12.34
N VAL A 78 -8.61 -5.49 12.09
CA VAL A 78 -8.54 -4.87 10.77
C VAL A 78 -8.01 -3.45 10.88
N SER A 79 -7.18 -3.05 9.93
CA SER A 79 -6.85 -1.65 9.73
C SER A 79 -8.06 -0.95 9.11
N VAL A 80 -8.65 -0.03 9.85
CA VAL A 80 -9.79 0.76 9.40
C VAL A 80 -9.27 2.09 8.86
N THR A 81 -9.41 2.31 7.56
CA THR A 81 -9.16 3.63 6.97
C THR A 81 -10.48 4.36 6.78
N VAL A 82 -10.58 5.48 7.49
CA VAL A 82 -11.72 6.40 7.43
C VAL A 82 -11.33 7.60 6.59
N TYR A 83 -12.11 7.94 5.59
CA TYR A 83 -11.86 9.07 4.69
C TYR A 83 -13.08 9.96 4.55
N ASP A 84 -12.85 11.24 4.26
CA ASP A 84 -13.90 12.23 4.06
C ASP A 84 -14.17 12.41 2.56
N GLY A 85 -15.44 12.31 2.18
CA GLY A 85 -15.87 12.43 0.80
C GLY A 85 -15.48 11.27 -0.11
N GLU A 86 -15.00 11.56 -1.32
CA GLU A 86 -14.58 10.58 -2.31
C GLU A 86 -13.08 10.26 -2.17
N MET A 87 -12.71 9.00 -2.27
CA MET A 87 -11.31 8.57 -2.22
C MET A 87 -10.65 8.79 -3.60
N THR A 88 -10.04 9.97 -3.77
CA THR A 88 -9.33 10.33 -5.02
C THR A 88 -7.86 9.94 -5.00
N ILE A 89 -7.26 9.83 -3.82
CA ILE A 89 -5.88 9.38 -3.58
C ILE A 89 -5.93 7.98 -2.98
N ASN A 90 -4.97 7.12 -3.31
CA ASN A 90 -4.92 5.71 -2.91
C ASN A 90 -6.19 4.95 -3.31
N LYS A 91 -6.71 5.19 -4.52
CA LYS A 91 -7.95 4.59 -5.00
C LYS A 91 -7.91 3.07 -4.90
N PRO A 92 -8.87 2.44 -4.24
CA PRO A 92 -8.93 0.99 -4.20
C PRO A 92 -9.34 0.43 -5.57
N LEU A 93 -8.65 -0.63 -6.00
CA LEU A 93 -9.04 -1.38 -7.18
C LEU A 93 -10.18 -2.35 -6.82
N LEU A 94 -11.34 -2.11 -7.38
CA LEU A 94 -12.53 -2.95 -7.15
C LEU A 94 -12.36 -4.32 -7.82
N ARG A 95 -12.60 -5.40 -7.07
CA ARG A 95 -12.64 -6.78 -7.54
C ARG A 95 -14.06 -7.28 -7.72
N GLU A 96 -14.90 -7.00 -6.72
CA GLU A 96 -16.31 -7.41 -6.71
C GLU A 96 -17.15 -6.32 -6.06
N GLY A 97 -18.45 -6.21 -6.46
CA GLY A 97 -19.41 -5.28 -5.89
C GLY A 97 -19.29 -3.86 -6.44
N GLU A 98 -19.38 -2.88 -5.57
CA GLU A 98 -19.38 -1.46 -5.89
C GLU A 98 -18.51 -0.66 -4.90
N LEU A 99 -17.98 0.49 -5.33
CA LEU A 99 -17.33 1.45 -4.44
C LEU A 99 -18.38 2.12 -3.54
N LEU A 100 -17.93 2.66 -2.39
CA LEU A 100 -18.81 3.39 -1.49
C LEU A 100 -19.31 4.67 -2.15
N GLU A 101 -20.60 4.93 -2.00
CA GLU A 101 -21.15 6.24 -2.28
C GLU A 101 -20.62 7.26 -1.25
N ALA A 102 -20.54 8.53 -1.66
CA ALA A 102 -20.19 9.60 -0.74
C ALA A 102 -21.17 9.63 0.43
N ASN A 103 -20.67 9.60 1.65
CA ASN A 103 -21.45 9.58 2.89
C ASN A 103 -22.31 8.31 3.14
N ASP A 104 -21.87 7.15 2.68
CA ASP A 104 -22.49 5.87 3.13
C ASP A 104 -22.09 5.58 4.59
N PRO A 105 -23.03 5.68 5.57
CA PRO A 105 -22.72 5.51 6.98
C PRO A 105 -22.64 4.03 7.41
N ARG A 106 -22.92 3.10 6.51
CA ARG A 106 -23.03 1.66 6.83
C ARG A 106 -22.28 0.75 5.88
N GLY A 107 -21.75 1.28 4.81
CA GLY A 107 -20.95 0.52 3.84
C GLY A 107 -19.50 0.40 4.26
N CYS A 108 -18.87 -0.71 3.90
CA CYS A 108 -17.42 -0.85 3.90
C CYS A 108 -16.95 -1.56 2.64
N LEU A 109 -15.70 -1.26 2.26
CA LEU A 109 -14.94 -2.06 1.31
C LEU A 109 -13.97 -2.93 2.11
N VAL A 110 -13.83 -4.18 1.71
CA VAL A 110 -13.01 -5.17 2.45
C VAL A 110 -11.89 -5.67 1.54
N GLU A 111 -10.72 -5.89 2.11
CA GLU A 111 -9.56 -6.45 1.43
C GLU A 111 -9.84 -7.87 0.91
N GLU A 112 -9.39 -8.16 -0.33
CA GLU A 112 -9.69 -9.39 -1.05
C GLU A 112 -9.23 -10.65 -0.32
N ARG A 113 -7.97 -10.71 0.14
CA ARG A 113 -7.41 -11.90 0.80
C ARG A 113 -8.03 -12.15 2.16
N PHE A 114 -8.30 -11.09 2.90
CA PHE A 114 -9.00 -11.17 4.19
C PHE A 114 -10.44 -11.66 3.99
N ALA A 115 -11.16 -11.11 3.01
CA ALA A 115 -12.50 -11.57 2.68
C ALA A 115 -12.51 -13.06 2.31
N GLN A 116 -11.59 -13.51 1.44
CA GLN A 116 -11.45 -14.92 1.05
C GLN A 116 -11.15 -15.81 2.25
N SER A 117 -10.19 -15.42 3.10
CA SER A 117 -9.79 -16.17 4.30
C SER A 117 -10.93 -16.33 5.31
N LYS A 118 -11.75 -15.28 5.48
CA LYS A 118 -12.88 -15.29 6.41
C LYS A 118 -14.18 -15.78 5.80
N GLY A 119 -14.20 -16.09 4.50
CA GLY A 119 -15.42 -16.48 3.79
C GLY A 119 -16.47 -15.35 3.73
N LEU A 120 -16.02 -14.09 3.72
CA LEU A 120 -16.89 -12.93 3.64
C LEU A 120 -17.28 -12.64 2.18
N SER A 121 -18.52 -12.26 1.97
CA SER A 121 -19.09 -11.97 0.66
C SER A 121 -19.83 -10.62 0.66
N LEU A 122 -20.18 -10.12 -0.53
CA LEU A 122 -21.00 -8.92 -0.67
C LEU A 122 -22.33 -9.05 0.09
N GLY A 123 -22.68 -8.01 0.83
CA GLY A 123 -23.88 -7.96 1.66
C GLY A 123 -23.71 -8.54 3.07
N ASP A 124 -22.63 -9.24 3.35
CA ASP A 124 -22.35 -9.74 4.69
C ASP A 124 -22.06 -8.57 5.66
N ARG A 125 -22.22 -8.86 6.95
CA ARG A 125 -22.00 -7.90 8.01
C ARG A 125 -20.64 -8.11 8.65
N LEU A 126 -19.81 -7.06 8.66
CA LEU A 126 -18.57 -6.99 9.40
C LEU A 126 -18.71 -5.93 10.51
N THR A 127 -18.40 -6.29 11.74
CA THR A 127 -18.51 -5.37 12.89
C THR A 127 -17.15 -5.14 13.50
N VAL A 128 -16.78 -3.87 13.67
CA VAL A 128 -15.56 -3.46 14.39
C VAL A 128 -15.90 -2.86 15.76
N LYS A 129 -14.91 -2.84 16.66
CA LYS A 129 -15.05 -2.33 18.02
C LYS A 129 -14.13 -1.14 18.22
N LEU A 130 -14.68 -0.01 18.67
CA LEU A 130 -13.92 1.18 19.05
C LEU A 130 -14.41 1.66 20.43
N ASN A 131 -13.52 1.75 21.40
CA ASN A 131 -13.82 2.24 22.77
C ASN A 131 -15.03 1.52 23.42
N GLY A 132 -15.21 0.21 23.16
CA GLY A 132 -16.32 -0.59 23.67
C GLY A 132 -17.62 -0.48 22.88
N GLN A 133 -17.69 0.41 21.90
CA GLN A 133 -18.81 0.54 20.98
C GLN A 133 -18.62 -0.33 19.73
N GLN A 134 -19.72 -0.84 19.18
CA GLN A 134 -19.71 -1.68 17.99
C GLN A 134 -20.24 -0.91 16.80
N TYR A 135 -19.51 -0.99 15.68
CA TYR A 135 -19.85 -0.37 14.40
C TYR A 135 -20.08 -1.48 13.36
N PRO A 136 -21.35 -1.81 13.07
CA PRO A 136 -21.69 -2.82 12.06
C PRO A 136 -21.69 -2.19 10.67
N PHE A 137 -20.93 -2.78 9.75
CA PHE A 137 -20.88 -2.43 8.35
C PHE A 137 -21.46 -3.52 7.47
N THR A 138 -21.99 -3.13 6.32
CA THR A 138 -22.36 -4.04 5.23
C THR A 138 -21.27 -3.99 4.17
N ILE A 139 -20.75 -5.12 3.75
CA ILE A 139 -19.73 -5.22 2.69
C ILE A 139 -20.36 -4.81 1.36
N ARG A 140 -19.92 -3.68 0.79
CA ARG A 140 -20.35 -3.17 -0.51
C ARG A 140 -19.45 -3.62 -1.64
N GLY A 141 -18.14 -3.73 -1.36
CA GLY A 141 -17.17 -4.15 -2.34
C GLY A 141 -16.01 -4.89 -1.72
N ILE A 142 -15.40 -5.73 -2.54
CA ILE A 142 -14.13 -6.40 -2.26
C ILE A 142 -13.07 -5.72 -3.11
N VAL A 143 -11.95 -5.31 -2.48
CA VAL A 143 -10.96 -4.40 -3.07
C VAL A 143 -9.53 -4.85 -2.81
N VAL A 144 -8.62 -4.31 -3.62
CA VAL A 144 -7.17 -4.29 -3.37
C VAL A 144 -6.73 -2.83 -3.30
N SER A 145 -5.86 -2.48 -2.37
CA SER A 145 -5.37 -1.10 -2.22
C SER A 145 -3.94 -0.96 -2.75
N PRO A 146 -3.62 0.13 -3.48
CA PRO A 146 -2.25 0.41 -3.90
C PRO A 146 -1.33 0.72 -2.71
N GLU A 147 -1.90 1.18 -1.60
CA GLU A 147 -1.18 1.47 -0.37
C GLU A 147 -0.77 0.21 0.40
N TYR A 148 -1.54 -0.89 0.29
CA TYR A 148 -1.34 -2.14 1.01
C TYR A 148 -1.13 -3.30 0.04
N ILE A 149 0.04 -3.37 -0.62
CA ILE A 149 0.39 -4.51 -1.50
C ILE A 149 0.48 -5.80 -0.70
N VAL A 150 1.01 -5.70 0.53
CA VAL A 150 1.03 -6.78 1.50
C VAL A 150 0.45 -6.24 2.80
N VAL A 151 -0.71 -6.74 3.17
CA VAL A 151 -1.39 -6.38 4.43
C VAL A 151 -0.73 -7.16 5.56
N THR A 152 -0.14 -6.46 6.54
CA THR A 152 0.52 -7.07 7.69
C THR A 152 0.24 -6.27 8.95
N ASP A 153 0.23 -6.95 10.08
CA ASP A 153 0.24 -6.36 11.43
C ASP A 153 1.64 -5.90 11.89
N GLY A 154 2.57 -5.76 10.97
CA GLY A 154 3.98 -5.39 11.20
C GLY A 154 4.97 -6.55 11.12
N MET A 155 4.52 -7.82 11.09
CA MET A 155 5.38 -9.01 11.00
C MET A 155 5.25 -9.71 9.64
N ALA A 156 4.28 -10.57 9.51
CA ALA A 156 4.02 -11.36 8.30
C ALA A 156 2.57 -11.16 7.85
N ALA A 157 2.31 -11.36 6.55
CA ALA A 157 0.95 -11.37 6.05
C ALA A 157 0.19 -12.56 6.67
N ASN A 158 -0.87 -12.27 7.40
CA ASN A 158 -1.75 -13.27 7.99
C ASN A 158 -3.21 -12.87 7.76
N PRO A 159 -3.78 -13.14 6.59
CA PRO A 159 -5.16 -12.75 6.27
C PRO A 159 -6.20 -13.45 7.15
N ASP A 160 -5.81 -14.49 7.91
CA ASP A 160 -6.70 -15.12 8.90
C ASP A 160 -6.87 -14.28 10.17
N GLN A 161 -5.99 -13.34 10.46
CA GLN A 161 -6.05 -12.53 11.68
C GLN A 161 -6.07 -11.04 11.41
N TYR A 162 -5.59 -10.60 10.24
CA TYR A 162 -5.46 -9.19 9.94
C TYR A 162 -5.78 -8.88 8.49
N GLY A 163 -6.56 -7.82 8.27
CA GLY A 163 -6.92 -7.28 6.97
C GLY A 163 -7.08 -5.77 7.02
N PHE A 164 -7.62 -5.15 5.96
CA PHE A 164 -8.05 -3.76 6.02
C PHE A 164 -9.49 -3.59 5.53
N ILE A 165 -10.11 -2.52 6.01
CA ILE A 165 -11.39 -2.04 5.50
C ILE A 165 -11.34 -0.53 5.26
N LEU A 166 -12.12 -0.08 4.29
CA LEU A 166 -12.27 1.33 3.97
C LEU A 166 -13.72 1.73 4.27
N VAL A 167 -13.91 2.83 4.98
CA VAL A 167 -15.23 3.36 5.36
C VAL A 167 -15.26 4.88 5.24
N ASN A 168 -16.44 5.47 5.09
CA ASN A 168 -16.59 6.92 5.12
C ASN A 168 -16.49 7.48 6.55
N SER A 169 -16.07 8.73 6.69
CA SER A 169 -15.93 9.43 7.97
C SER A 169 -17.25 9.53 8.75
N CYS A 170 -18.39 9.61 8.06
CA CYS A 170 -19.72 9.61 8.68
C CYS A 170 -20.08 8.26 9.35
N ALA A 171 -19.36 7.19 9.03
CA ALA A 171 -19.61 5.86 9.58
C ALA A 171 -19.04 5.66 10.99
N ILE A 172 -17.96 6.38 11.33
CA ILE A 172 -17.34 6.41 12.67
C ILE A 172 -17.03 7.88 13.04
N PRO A 173 -18.04 8.67 13.39
CA PRO A 173 -17.86 10.12 13.65
C PRO A 173 -16.93 10.46 14.81
N GLU A 174 -16.74 9.53 15.75
CA GLU A 174 -15.86 9.71 16.91
C GLU A 174 -14.38 9.53 16.58
N LEU A 175 -14.03 9.01 15.40
CA LEU A 175 -12.65 8.84 14.98
C LEU A 175 -12.15 10.13 14.32
N PRO A 176 -11.27 10.90 14.98
CA PRO A 176 -10.75 12.12 14.40
C PRO A 176 -9.86 11.80 13.19
N LEU A 177 -9.93 12.62 12.16
CA LEU A 177 -8.97 12.54 11.06
C LEU A 177 -7.60 13.02 11.57
N THR A 178 -6.59 12.19 11.38
CA THR A 178 -5.23 12.39 11.93
C THR A 178 -4.16 12.33 10.85
N GLN A 179 -4.54 12.12 9.60
CA GLN A 179 -3.60 12.01 8.51
C GLN A 179 -4.10 12.79 7.29
N ILE A 180 -3.17 13.45 6.61
CA ILE A 180 -3.38 13.99 5.26
C ILE A 180 -2.52 13.16 4.32
N VAL A 181 -3.10 12.66 3.24
CA VAL A 181 -2.37 12.10 2.12
C VAL A 181 -2.34 13.13 0.99
N ALA A 182 -1.20 13.23 0.32
CA ALA A 182 -1.01 14.21 -0.75
C ALA A 182 -0.31 13.57 -1.95
N THR A 183 -0.64 14.08 -3.14
CA THR A 183 0.10 13.82 -4.38
C THR A 183 0.81 15.08 -4.84
N MET A 184 1.97 14.94 -5.46
CA MET A 184 2.75 16.04 -6.00
C MET A 184 2.57 16.21 -7.51
N ALA A 185 2.94 17.36 -8.02
CA ALA A 185 2.97 17.64 -9.45
C ALA A 185 4.12 16.88 -10.13
N ASP A 186 3.90 16.48 -11.38
CA ASP A 186 4.87 15.72 -12.17
C ASP A 186 6.18 16.52 -12.34
N GLY A 187 7.30 15.83 -12.19
CA GLY A 187 8.64 16.40 -12.36
C GLY A 187 9.19 17.17 -11.16
N THR A 188 8.46 17.22 -10.05
CA THR A 188 8.89 17.87 -8.81
C THR A 188 9.82 16.96 -8.01
N GLN A 189 10.71 17.55 -7.22
CA GLN A 189 11.60 16.82 -6.31
C GLN A 189 10.88 16.55 -4.98
N SER A 190 10.76 15.28 -4.59
CA SER A 190 10.07 14.87 -3.36
C SER A 190 10.62 15.55 -2.11
N ASP A 191 11.97 15.65 -1.98
CA ASP A 191 12.61 16.28 -0.82
C ASP A 191 12.25 17.77 -0.67
N ALA A 192 12.07 18.48 -1.80
CA ALA A 192 11.69 19.89 -1.79
C ALA A 192 10.24 20.05 -1.30
N VAL A 193 9.32 19.26 -1.81
CA VAL A 193 7.90 19.28 -1.38
C VAL A 193 7.77 18.86 0.08
N GLN A 194 8.52 17.84 0.50
CA GLN A 194 8.54 17.43 1.91
C GLN A 194 8.96 18.59 2.82
N ALA A 195 10.05 19.29 2.48
CA ALA A 195 10.52 20.44 3.26
C ALA A 195 9.50 21.59 3.30
N GLU A 196 8.77 21.83 2.21
CA GLU A 196 7.68 22.79 2.19
C GLU A 196 6.51 22.37 3.09
N ILE A 197 6.10 21.10 3.06
CA ILE A 197 5.05 20.55 3.94
C ILE A 197 5.48 20.72 5.41
N GLU A 198 6.70 20.33 5.76
CA GLU A 198 7.25 20.46 7.12
C GLU A 198 7.32 21.93 7.57
N SER A 199 7.57 22.87 6.67
CA SER A 199 7.60 24.31 6.97
C SER A 199 6.24 24.88 7.36
N VAL A 200 5.16 24.40 6.71
CA VAL A 200 3.78 24.86 6.98
C VAL A 200 3.09 24.07 8.09
N LEU A 201 3.59 22.86 8.38
CA LEU A 201 3.09 21.95 9.42
C LEU A 201 4.26 21.40 10.26
N PRO A 202 4.90 22.20 11.11
CA PRO A 202 6.12 21.81 11.82
C PRO A 202 5.93 20.68 12.84
N ASP A 203 4.69 20.44 13.29
CA ASP A 203 4.34 19.37 14.24
C ASP A 203 3.91 18.06 13.52
N ALA A 204 3.97 18.03 12.19
CA ALA A 204 3.57 16.86 11.41
C ALA A 204 4.73 15.89 11.25
N LEU A 205 4.41 14.60 11.27
CA LEU A 205 5.31 13.55 10.77
C LEU A 205 5.02 13.34 9.28
N VAL A 206 5.97 13.69 8.43
CA VAL A 206 5.86 13.54 6.97
C VAL A 206 6.66 12.31 6.54
N VAL A 207 6.01 11.40 5.84
CA VAL A 207 6.63 10.21 5.26
C VAL A 207 6.40 10.25 3.76
N ASP A 208 7.47 10.19 2.97
CA ASP A 208 7.39 10.14 1.53
C ASP A 208 7.09 8.71 1.01
N ARG A 209 6.80 8.58 -0.28
CA ARG A 209 6.49 7.29 -0.92
C ARG A 209 7.61 6.27 -0.78
N THR A 210 8.87 6.69 -0.74
CA THR A 210 10.02 5.77 -0.67
C THR A 210 10.22 5.20 0.73
N ALA A 211 9.89 5.97 1.75
CA ALA A 211 9.98 5.58 3.16
C ALA A 211 8.70 4.92 3.68
N HIS A 212 7.57 5.04 2.96
CA HIS A 212 6.33 4.39 3.36
C HIS A 212 6.48 2.86 3.36
N MET A 213 6.06 2.20 4.45
CA MET A 213 6.37 0.80 4.75
C MET A 213 6.02 -0.17 3.61
N SER A 214 4.84 -0.02 3.01
CA SER A 214 4.38 -0.91 1.95
C SER A 214 5.18 -0.74 0.66
N THR A 215 5.44 0.49 0.24
CA THR A 215 6.25 0.79 -0.95
C THR A 215 7.71 0.45 -0.76
N ALA A 216 8.29 0.74 0.41
CA ALA A 216 9.65 0.34 0.76
C ALA A 216 9.82 -1.19 0.68
N ARG A 217 8.83 -1.95 1.20
CA ARG A 217 8.85 -3.40 1.13
C ARG A 217 8.75 -3.91 -0.31
N ALA A 218 7.83 -3.39 -1.11
CA ALA A 218 7.68 -3.75 -2.52
C ALA A 218 8.94 -3.43 -3.33
N ASN A 219 9.57 -2.29 -3.07
CA ASN A 219 10.84 -1.90 -3.69
C ASN A 219 11.99 -2.82 -3.27
N ASN A 220 12.08 -3.20 -1.99
CA ASN A 220 13.09 -4.14 -1.51
C ASN A 220 12.93 -5.52 -2.14
N ASP A 221 11.69 -6.01 -2.28
CA ASP A 221 11.41 -7.28 -2.93
C ASP A 221 11.82 -7.24 -4.42
N ALA A 222 11.49 -6.16 -5.14
CA ALA A 222 11.91 -5.95 -6.53
C ALA A 222 13.44 -5.90 -6.65
N GLN A 223 14.12 -5.21 -5.73
CA GLN A 223 15.58 -5.14 -5.69
C GLN A 223 16.25 -6.48 -5.37
N MET A 224 15.63 -7.29 -4.53
CA MET A 224 16.11 -8.65 -4.27
C MET A 224 16.09 -9.50 -5.56
N PHE A 225 15.04 -9.39 -6.38
CA PHE A 225 15.00 -10.05 -7.69
C PHE A 225 16.08 -9.53 -8.65
N GLU A 226 16.32 -8.22 -8.68
CA GLU A 226 17.40 -7.62 -9.49
C GLU A 226 18.78 -8.13 -9.05
N ASN A 227 19.05 -8.21 -7.75
CA ASN A 227 20.30 -8.74 -7.23
C ASN A 227 20.48 -10.23 -7.60
N MET A 228 19.42 -11.03 -7.54
CA MET A 228 19.46 -12.43 -7.99
C MET A 228 19.81 -12.55 -9.48
N THR A 229 19.37 -11.62 -10.30
CA THR A 229 19.68 -11.55 -11.74
C THR A 229 21.18 -11.45 -12.00
N LEU A 230 21.94 -10.83 -11.12
CA LEU A 230 23.40 -10.72 -11.22
C LEU A 230 24.12 -11.93 -10.60
N ILE A 231 23.66 -12.43 -9.47
CA ILE A 231 24.32 -13.48 -8.70
C ILE A 231 24.28 -14.83 -9.43
N PHE A 232 23.15 -15.25 -9.94
CA PHE A 232 22.98 -16.55 -10.58
C PHE A 232 23.86 -16.74 -11.83
N PRO A 233 23.92 -15.82 -12.79
CA PRO A 233 24.82 -15.95 -13.94
C PRO A 233 26.29 -15.98 -13.55
N VAL A 234 26.71 -15.14 -12.59
CA VAL A 234 28.10 -15.13 -12.11
C VAL A 234 28.50 -16.50 -11.55
N LEU A 235 27.64 -17.10 -10.72
CA LEU A 235 27.87 -18.45 -10.21
C LEU A 235 27.92 -19.51 -11.34
N ALA A 236 26.99 -19.44 -12.30
CA ALA A 236 26.97 -20.35 -13.44
C ALA A 236 28.24 -20.25 -14.29
N TYR A 237 28.72 -19.03 -14.57
CA TYR A 237 29.96 -18.81 -15.30
C TYR A 237 31.20 -19.24 -14.50
N ALA A 238 31.23 -19.03 -13.19
CA ALA A 238 32.32 -19.49 -12.33
C ALA A 238 32.44 -21.04 -12.34
N VAL A 239 31.30 -21.73 -12.23
CA VAL A 239 31.25 -23.19 -12.33
C VAL A 239 31.68 -23.67 -13.73
N ALA A 240 31.21 -23.00 -14.79
CA ALA A 240 31.63 -23.34 -16.16
C ALA A 240 33.14 -23.17 -16.34
N ALA A 241 33.73 -22.08 -15.84
CA ALA A 241 35.16 -21.82 -15.89
C ALA A 241 35.98 -22.89 -15.14
N LEU A 242 35.53 -23.30 -13.95
CA LEU A 242 36.15 -24.37 -13.17
C LEU A 242 36.13 -25.73 -13.93
N ILE A 243 35.00 -26.09 -14.55
CA ILE A 243 34.91 -27.30 -15.36
C ILE A 243 35.87 -27.27 -16.54
N VAL A 244 35.94 -26.13 -17.26
CA VAL A 244 36.89 -25.98 -18.37
C VAL A 244 38.33 -26.06 -17.89
N MET A 245 38.69 -25.39 -16.80
CA MET A 245 40.04 -25.44 -16.24
C MET A 245 40.43 -26.89 -15.82
N THR A 246 39.54 -27.61 -15.15
CA THR A 246 39.81 -28.99 -14.72
C THR A 246 39.88 -29.97 -15.88
N THR A 247 39.17 -29.70 -16.97
CA THR A 247 39.19 -30.56 -18.18
C THR A 247 40.44 -30.31 -19.01
N LEU A 248 40.94 -29.06 -19.09
CA LEU A 248 42.15 -28.69 -19.85
C LEU A 248 43.47 -29.04 -19.10
N SER A 249 43.42 -29.17 -17.78
CA SER A 249 44.58 -29.52 -16.95
C SER A 249 44.80 -31.03 -16.80
N ARG A 250 44.02 -31.86 -17.46
CA ARG A 250 44.20 -33.29 -17.63
C ARG A 250 44.76 -33.63 -19.00
#